data_0e7b9d0c3d314157407bf3edbaa0d0d7
#
_entry.id   0e7b9d0c3d314157407bf3edbaa0d0d7
#
_cell.length_a   1.000
_cell.length_b   1.000
_cell.length_c   1.000
_cell.angle_alpha   90.00
_cell.angle_beta   90.00
_cell.angle_gamma   90.00
#
_symmetry.space_group_name_H-M   'P 1'
#
loop_
_entity.id
_entity.type
_entity.pdbx_description
1 polymer ?
#
loop_
_entity_poly.entity_id
_entity_poly.type
_entity_poly.pdbx_seq_one_letter_code
_entity_poly.pdbx_strand_id
1 'polypeptide(L)'
;MTTTAEIVTFRLLPGADATAFAKAAADMEPFLQETGGMICRHLSVDEDGLWTDHILWTSPEAAKKAAASVMEHPAAQPCMAMIDGPSAQMRHAQVHLQQE
;
A
#
# COMPACT_ATOMS: atom_id res chain seq x y z
N MET A 1 -7.98 -3.43 -20.89
CA MET A 1 -7.85 -3.15 -19.45
C MET A 1 -6.45 -2.68 -19.14
N THR A 2 -6.34 -1.73 -18.25
CA THR A 2 -5.07 -1.09 -17.97
C THR A 2 -4.58 -1.48 -16.58
N THR A 3 -3.45 -2.19 -16.52
CA THR A 3 -2.80 -2.44 -15.25
C THR A 3 -2.38 -1.11 -14.63
N THR A 4 -2.73 -0.92 -13.37
CA THR A 4 -2.49 0.32 -12.66
C THR A 4 -1.57 0.09 -11.49
N ALA A 5 -0.53 0.92 -11.37
CA ALA A 5 0.34 0.93 -10.21
C ALA A 5 -0.21 1.93 -9.19
N GLU A 6 -0.31 1.51 -7.96
CA GLU A 6 -0.58 2.40 -6.84
C GLU A 6 0.72 2.53 -6.06
N ILE A 7 1.20 3.75 -5.91
CA ILE A 7 2.48 4.02 -5.27
C ILE A 7 2.24 4.95 -4.11
N VAL A 8 2.46 4.44 -2.90
CA VAL A 8 2.30 5.22 -1.67
C VAL A 8 3.65 5.33 -0.99
N THR A 9 4.09 6.55 -0.73
CA THR A 9 5.32 6.78 0.03
C THR A 9 4.97 7.48 1.34
N PHE A 10 5.68 7.12 2.40
CA PHE A 10 5.37 7.64 3.74
C PHE A 10 6.52 7.37 4.70
N ARG A 11 6.47 8.01 5.85
CA ARG A 11 7.37 7.72 6.97
C ARG A 11 6.55 7.19 8.13
N LEU A 12 7.20 6.42 8.98
CA LEU A 12 6.56 5.95 10.21
C LEU A 12 6.69 7.01 11.30
N LEU A 13 5.78 6.95 12.26
CA LEU A 13 5.86 7.80 13.44
C LEU A 13 7.14 7.48 14.21
N PRO A 14 7.72 8.48 14.92
CA PRO A 14 8.90 8.24 15.76
C PRO A 14 8.64 7.11 16.75
N GLY A 15 9.59 6.19 16.86
CA GLY A 15 9.48 5.05 17.76
C GLY A 15 8.74 3.85 17.21
N ALA A 16 8.12 3.96 16.04
CA ALA A 16 7.45 2.82 15.43
C ALA A 16 8.49 1.80 14.97
N ASP A 17 8.22 0.52 15.23
CA ASP A 17 9.12 -0.57 14.87
C ASP A 17 8.87 -1.04 13.45
N ALA A 18 9.94 -1.06 12.64
CA ALA A 18 9.85 -1.45 11.23
C ALA A 18 9.35 -2.88 11.05
N THR A 19 9.80 -3.80 11.88
CA THR A 19 9.37 -5.20 11.80
C THR A 19 7.89 -5.35 12.14
N ALA A 20 7.45 -4.65 13.18
CA ALA A 20 6.05 -4.66 13.57
C ALA A 20 5.16 -4.03 12.49
N PHE A 21 5.65 -2.96 11.85
CA PHE A 21 4.92 -2.33 10.75
C PHE A 21 4.78 -3.29 9.56
N ALA A 22 5.87 -3.94 9.17
CA ALA A 22 5.85 -4.89 8.05
C ALA A 22 4.86 -6.02 8.32
N LYS A 23 4.80 -6.50 9.56
CA LYS A 23 3.84 -7.55 9.93
C LYS A 23 2.41 -7.04 9.84
N ALA A 24 2.14 -5.84 10.34
CA ALA A 24 0.80 -5.24 10.27
C ALA A 24 0.38 -5.03 8.81
N ALA A 25 1.32 -4.61 7.96
CA ALA A 25 1.05 -4.44 6.54
C ALA A 25 0.75 -5.78 5.87
N ALA A 26 1.47 -6.84 6.24
CA ALA A 26 1.23 -8.18 5.71
C ALA A 26 -0.15 -8.71 6.12
N ASP A 27 -0.59 -8.37 7.33
CA ASP A 27 -1.89 -8.81 7.84
C ASP A 27 -3.07 -8.20 7.07
N MET A 28 -2.82 -7.21 6.22
CA MET A 28 -3.85 -6.65 5.34
C MET A 28 -4.12 -7.50 4.11
N GLU A 29 -3.31 -8.52 3.85
CA GLU A 29 -3.42 -9.30 2.61
C GLU A 29 -4.83 -9.89 2.38
N PRO A 30 -5.47 -10.53 3.37
CA PRO A 30 -6.83 -11.06 3.13
C PRO A 30 -7.80 -9.98 2.68
N PHE A 31 -7.73 -8.79 3.29
CA PHE A 31 -8.57 -7.67 2.88
C PHE A 31 -8.26 -7.24 1.45
N LEU A 32 -6.99 -7.11 1.10
CA LEU A 32 -6.59 -6.69 -0.25
C LEU A 32 -7.03 -7.72 -1.30
N GLN A 33 -6.96 -9.01 -0.97
CA GLN A 33 -7.42 -10.06 -1.87
C GLN A 33 -8.93 -9.98 -2.07
N GLU A 34 -9.69 -9.66 -1.01
CA GLU A 34 -11.14 -9.56 -1.08
C GLU A 34 -11.61 -8.44 -2.00
N THR A 35 -10.82 -7.39 -2.17
CA THR A 35 -11.21 -6.28 -3.06
C THR A 35 -11.28 -6.74 -4.51
N GLY A 36 -10.56 -7.82 -4.85
CA GLY A 36 -10.52 -8.38 -6.20
C GLY A 36 -9.82 -7.45 -7.18
N GLY A 37 -8.64 -7.81 -7.61
CA GLY A 37 -7.92 -7.00 -8.58
C GLY A 37 -6.48 -6.71 -8.22
N MET A 38 -6.03 -7.10 -7.04
CA MET A 38 -4.62 -6.98 -6.70
C MET A 38 -3.82 -8.05 -7.44
N ILE A 39 -2.79 -7.62 -8.16
CA ILE A 39 -1.90 -8.52 -8.87
C ILE A 39 -0.70 -8.89 -7.99
N CYS A 40 -0.03 -7.88 -7.44
CA CYS A 40 1.10 -8.10 -6.54
C CYS A 40 1.32 -6.84 -5.71
N ARG A 41 2.10 -6.99 -4.65
CA ARG A 41 2.40 -5.90 -3.73
C ARG A 41 3.84 -6.02 -3.27
N HIS A 42 4.54 -4.89 -3.22
CA HIS A 42 5.90 -4.81 -2.67
C HIS A 42 5.97 -3.67 -1.69
N LEU A 43 6.47 -3.97 -0.50
CA LEU A 43 6.71 -2.97 0.53
C LEU A 43 8.21 -2.90 0.77
N SER A 44 8.76 -1.69 0.67
CA SER A 44 10.18 -1.48 0.84
C SER A 44 10.46 -0.21 1.64
N VAL A 45 11.63 -0.13 2.23
CA VAL A 45 12.08 1.07 2.93
C VAL A 45 13.52 1.34 2.53
N ASP A 46 13.83 2.61 2.26
CA ASP A 46 15.19 2.99 1.91
C ASP A 46 15.99 3.31 3.18
N GLU A 47 17.28 3.62 2.99
CA GLU A 47 18.17 3.87 4.11
C GLU A 47 17.83 5.14 4.88
N ASP A 48 17.07 6.05 4.28
CA ASP A 48 16.62 7.28 4.94
C ASP A 48 15.30 7.12 5.69
N GLY A 49 14.73 5.91 5.66
CA GLY A 49 13.48 5.64 6.37
C GLY A 49 12.22 6.00 5.59
N LEU A 50 12.34 6.25 4.28
CA LEU A 50 11.18 6.47 3.44
C LEU A 50 10.64 5.12 2.96
N TRP A 51 9.40 4.84 3.29
CA TRP A 51 8.71 3.61 2.88
C TRP A 51 8.01 3.81 1.56
N THR A 52 7.96 2.74 0.76
CA THR A 52 7.19 2.70 -0.47
C THR A 52 6.34 1.44 -0.47
N ASP A 53 5.04 1.62 -0.62
CA ASP A 53 4.09 0.52 -0.81
C ASP A 53 3.66 0.57 -2.27
N HIS A 54 4.07 -0.43 -3.04
CA HIS A 54 3.84 -0.48 -4.49
C HIS A 54 2.93 -1.65 -4.79
N ILE A 55 1.72 -1.36 -5.28
CA ILE A 55 0.73 -2.38 -5.56
C ILE A 55 0.31 -2.28 -7.02
N LEU A 56 0.26 -3.42 -7.71
CA LEU A 56 -0.30 -3.48 -9.06
C LEU A 56 -1.73 -3.99 -9.00
N TRP A 57 -2.61 -3.28 -9.68
CA TRP A 57 -4.03 -3.58 -9.76
C TRP A 57 -4.44 -3.85 -11.20
N THR A 58 -5.48 -4.66 -11.41
CA THR A 58 -5.97 -5.00 -12.77
C THR A 58 -6.56 -3.82 -13.49
N SER A 59 -7.00 -2.77 -12.76
CA SER A 59 -7.61 -1.60 -13.36
C SER A 59 -7.51 -0.40 -12.42
N PRO A 60 -7.67 0.84 -12.95
CA PRO A 60 -7.76 2.02 -12.10
C PRO A 60 -8.93 1.96 -11.13
N GLU A 61 -10.05 1.38 -11.55
CA GLU A 61 -11.24 1.26 -10.71
C GLU A 61 -10.98 0.36 -9.51
N ALA A 62 -10.28 -0.77 -9.72
CA ALA A 62 -9.91 -1.68 -8.63
C ALA A 62 -9.02 -0.97 -7.63
N ALA A 63 -8.03 -0.22 -8.11
CA ALA A 63 -7.12 0.55 -7.25
C ALA A 63 -7.87 1.57 -6.41
N LYS A 64 -8.75 2.33 -7.03
CA LYS A 64 -9.52 3.38 -6.33
C LYS A 64 -10.48 2.80 -5.31
N LYS A 65 -11.14 1.69 -5.65
CA LYS A 65 -12.05 1.02 -4.75
C LYS A 65 -11.32 0.54 -3.49
N ALA A 66 -10.15 -0.06 -3.67
CA ALA A 66 -9.35 -0.54 -2.55
C ALA A 66 -8.87 0.62 -1.68
N ALA A 67 -8.40 1.71 -2.29
CA ALA A 67 -7.95 2.88 -1.56
C ALA A 67 -9.05 3.49 -0.70
N ALA A 68 -10.27 3.55 -1.23
CA ALA A 68 -11.41 4.06 -0.48
C ALA A 68 -11.78 3.15 0.69
N SER A 69 -11.67 1.83 0.50
CA SER A 69 -12.06 0.85 1.51
C SER A 69 -11.04 0.74 2.64
N VAL A 70 -9.75 0.97 2.36
CA VAL A 70 -8.69 0.75 3.36
C VAL A 70 -8.84 1.67 4.56
N MET A 71 -9.33 2.88 4.34
CA MET A 71 -9.49 3.86 5.43
C MET A 71 -10.52 3.44 6.46
N GLU A 72 -11.44 2.56 6.09
CA GLU A 72 -12.55 2.13 6.93
C GLU A 72 -12.40 0.70 7.45
N HIS A 73 -11.48 -0.08 6.88
CA HIS A 73 -11.40 -1.50 7.20
C HIS A 73 -10.61 -1.74 8.48
N PRO A 74 -11.14 -2.53 9.43
CA PRO A 74 -10.45 -2.79 10.71
C PRO A 74 -9.07 -3.42 10.53
N ALA A 75 -8.86 -4.23 9.50
CA ALA A 75 -7.57 -4.87 9.25
C ALA A 75 -6.46 -3.86 8.95
N ALA A 76 -6.81 -2.67 8.47
CA ALA A 76 -5.84 -1.63 8.14
C ALA A 76 -5.43 -0.78 9.35
N GLN A 77 -6.21 -0.81 10.44
CA GLN A 77 -6.00 0.10 11.56
C GLN A 77 -4.63 -0.05 12.23
N PRO A 78 -4.13 -1.27 12.52
CA PRO A 78 -2.80 -1.39 13.13
C PRO A 78 -1.69 -0.79 12.26
N CYS A 79 -1.80 -0.99 10.95
CA CYS A 79 -0.84 -0.45 9.99
C CYS A 79 -0.94 1.08 9.93
N MET A 80 -2.15 1.61 9.77
CA MET A 80 -2.38 3.04 9.64
C MET A 80 -1.94 3.80 10.89
N ALA A 81 -2.08 3.19 12.07
CA ALA A 81 -1.71 3.82 13.34
C ALA A 81 -0.21 4.09 13.45
N MET A 82 0.61 3.40 12.68
CA MET A 82 2.07 3.57 12.71
C MET A 82 2.59 4.58 11.71
N ILE A 83 1.75 5.04 10.78
CA ILE A 83 2.16 5.93 9.70
C ILE A 83 2.03 7.39 10.14
N ASP A 84 3.06 8.17 9.82
CA ASP A 84 2.99 9.63 9.94
C ASP A 84 2.15 10.15 8.77
N GLY A 85 0.87 10.39 9.04
CA GLY A 85 -0.10 10.76 8.01
C GLY A 85 0.31 11.93 7.13
N PRO A 86 0.79 13.05 7.69
CA PRO A 86 1.23 14.18 6.86
C PRO A 86 2.34 13.86 5.87
N SER A 87 3.13 12.80 6.12
CA SER A 87 4.21 12.41 5.20
C SER A 87 3.70 11.57 4.02
N ALA A 88 2.49 11.05 4.10
CA ALA A 88 1.98 10.10 3.10
C ALA A 88 1.62 10.80 1.79
N GLN A 89 2.08 10.22 0.69
CA GLN A 89 1.75 10.66 -0.65
C GLN A 89 1.34 9.45 -1.46
N MET A 90 0.27 9.57 -2.23
CA MET A 90 -0.23 8.48 -3.05
C MET A 90 -0.43 8.95 -4.49
N ARG A 91 -0.04 8.11 -5.43
CA ARG A 91 -0.35 8.35 -6.84
C ARG A 91 -0.71 7.06 -7.53
N HIS A 92 -1.48 7.17 -8.58
CA HIS A 92 -1.81 6.07 -9.47
C HIS A 92 -1.16 6.33 -10.82
N ALA A 93 -0.64 5.29 -11.44
CA ALA A 93 0.04 5.40 -12.73
C ALA A 93 -0.30 4.20 -13.61
N GLN A 94 -0.40 4.44 -14.91
CA GLN A 94 -0.62 3.38 -15.86
C GLN A 94 0.67 2.61 -16.10
N VAL A 95 0.62 1.28 -15.99
CA VAL A 95 1.79 0.45 -16.25
C VAL A 95 1.93 0.25 -17.76
N HIS A 96 3.09 0.61 -18.29
CA HIS A 96 3.39 0.45 -19.71
C HIS A 96 4.27 -0.76 -20.00
N LEU A 97 5.01 -1.23 -19.00
CA LEU A 97 5.89 -2.38 -19.17
C LEU A 97 6.02 -3.10 -17.84
N GLN A 98 5.85 -4.40 -17.88
CA GLN A 98 6.07 -5.26 -16.72
C GLN A 98 6.90 -6.45 -17.18
N GLN A 99 8.11 -6.56 -16.66
CA GLN A 99 9.03 -7.66 -16.97
C GLN A 99 9.46 -8.36 -15.68
N GLU A 100 9.66 -9.67 -15.79
CA GLU A 100 10.09 -10.46 -14.64
C GLU A 100 11.42 -11.15 -14.94
#